data_8cf682c678a9d4cd41d1dac96d5e8092
#
_entry.id   8cf682c678a9d4cd41d1dac96d5e8092
#
_cell.length_a   1.000
_cell.length_b   1.000
_cell.length_c   1.000
_cell.angle_alpha   90.00
_cell.angle_beta   90.00
_cell.angle_gamma   90.00
#
_symmetry.space_group_name_H-M   'P 1'
#
loop_
_entity.id
_entity.type
_entity.pdbx_description
1 polymer ?
#
loop_
_entity_poly.entity_id
_entity_poly.type
_entity_poly.pdbx_seq_one_letter_code
_entity_poly.pdbx_strand_id
1 'polypeptide(L)'
;MVTVVIALPLQASGAPSDAPPPLPRPRPAEAPPRTAPHEAAPAEHAQPEPAIDQACLDRLGAAGIEFESITLPPASKSGCAIDTPVRLKAVKLAPRWRISIRLPDEPTLSCRFGERFGHWLRDLVAPLIAGELAVELKSVRTGPGYECRNRNRAEAGKISAHASGLAADVASFELANGRTLTVKPQGDEHMQATVAAIRVAACGWFTTVLGPGSDAAHADHMHVDIMQHGSSDRYRICQ
;
A
#
# COMPACT_ATOMS: atom_id res chain seq x y z
N MET A 1 -22.62 -50.24 45.67
CA MET A 1 -21.70 -49.15 45.19
C MET A 1 -20.32 -49.75 45.10
N VAL A 2 -19.82 -50.03 43.92
CA VAL A 2 -18.49 -50.60 43.69
C VAL A 2 -17.65 -49.50 43.07
N THR A 3 -16.63 -49.07 43.80
CA THR A 3 -15.68 -48.03 43.37
C THR A 3 -14.54 -48.71 42.60
N VAL A 4 -14.48 -48.46 41.28
CA VAL A 4 -13.37 -48.90 40.42
C VAL A 4 -12.31 -47.83 40.44
N VAL A 5 -11.12 -48.15 40.96
CA VAL A 5 -9.93 -47.35 40.94
C VAL A 5 -9.12 -47.75 39.70
N ILE A 6 -9.01 -46.84 38.73
CA ILE A 6 -8.15 -47.02 37.55
C ILE A 6 -6.78 -46.43 37.82
N ALA A 7 -5.79 -47.28 37.91
CA ALA A 7 -4.38 -46.88 38.04
C ALA A 7 -3.79 -46.56 36.62
N LEU A 8 -3.33 -45.32 36.40
CA LEU A 8 -2.54 -44.96 35.21
C LEU A 8 -1.07 -45.37 35.40
N PRO A 9 -0.41 -45.93 34.40
CA PRO A 9 1.02 -46.20 34.48
C PRO A 9 1.85 -44.90 34.34
N LEU A 10 2.83 -44.73 35.24
CA LEU A 10 3.89 -43.73 35.15
C LEU A 10 4.76 -44.02 33.90
N GLN A 11 4.81 -43.08 32.97
CA GLN A 11 5.80 -43.11 31.91
C GLN A 11 7.12 -42.51 32.41
N ALA A 12 8.18 -43.29 32.27
CA ALA A 12 9.54 -42.89 32.61
C ALA A 12 10.01 -41.79 31.64
N SER A 13 10.33 -40.61 32.16
CA SER A 13 10.98 -39.53 31.43
C SER A 13 12.41 -39.95 31.07
N GLY A 14 12.70 -40.11 29.79
CA GLY A 14 14.06 -40.27 29.29
C GLY A 14 14.87 -38.99 29.53
N ALA A 15 16.05 -39.12 30.11
CA ALA A 15 16.99 -38.04 30.33
C ALA A 15 17.44 -37.43 28.97
N PRO A 16 17.65 -36.10 28.87
CA PRO A 16 18.20 -35.49 27.65
C PRO A 16 19.65 -35.97 27.45
N SER A 17 19.96 -36.33 26.21
CA SER A 17 21.30 -36.70 25.77
C SER A 17 22.19 -35.45 25.72
N ASP A 18 23.26 -35.41 26.51
CA ASP A 18 24.25 -34.32 26.56
C ASP A 18 25.27 -34.33 25.39
N ALA A 19 24.94 -34.95 24.30
CA ALA A 19 25.83 -34.94 23.13
C ALA A 19 25.74 -33.57 22.39
N PRO A 20 26.85 -32.88 22.16
CA PRO A 20 26.84 -31.63 21.40
C PRO A 20 26.38 -31.88 19.95
N PRO A 21 25.67 -30.91 19.33
CA PRO A 21 25.22 -31.06 17.95
C PRO A 21 26.41 -31.21 17.00
N PRO A 22 26.28 -32.02 15.92
CA PRO A 22 27.36 -32.21 14.97
C PRO A 22 27.73 -30.89 14.30
N LEU A 23 29.03 -30.65 14.16
CA LEU A 23 29.57 -29.45 13.47
C LEU A 23 29.13 -29.41 12.03
N PRO A 24 28.84 -28.23 11.46
CA PRO A 24 28.53 -28.06 10.04
C PRO A 24 29.67 -28.61 9.17
N ARG A 25 29.32 -29.30 8.11
CA ARG A 25 30.32 -29.78 7.12
C ARG A 25 31.04 -28.58 6.50
N PRO A 26 32.37 -28.65 6.29
CA PRO A 26 33.11 -27.60 5.61
C PRO A 26 32.55 -27.39 4.19
N ARG A 27 32.44 -26.14 3.81
CA ARG A 27 32.01 -25.76 2.45
C ARG A 27 33.01 -26.29 1.44
N PRO A 28 32.59 -26.89 0.30
CA PRO A 28 33.48 -27.25 -0.76
C PRO A 28 34.33 -26.06 -1.21
N ALA A 29 35.59 -26.30 -1.52
CA ALA A 29 36.49 -25.26 -2.02
C ALA A 29 35.91 -24.63 -3.29
N GLU A 30 35.88 -23.32 -3.31
CA GLU A 30 35.36 -22.52 -4.44
C GLU A 30 36.22 -22.75 -5.67
N ALA A 31 35.61 -23.18 -6.77
CA ALA A 31 36.34 -23.37 -8.03
C ALA A 31 36.86 -22.00 -8.52
N PRO A 32 38.05 -21.94 -9.16
CA PRO A 32 38.61 -20.70 -9.67
C PRO A 32 37.65 -20.08 -10.72
N PRO A 33 37.58 -18.74 -10.77
CA PRO A 33 36.67 -18.05 -11.68
C PRO A 33 37.03 -18.39 -13.13
N ARG A 34 36.05 -18.91 -13.88
CA ARG A 34 36.18 -19.04 -15.32
C ARG A 34 36.15 -17.66 -15.95
N THR A 35 37.25 -17.23 -16.54
CA THR A 35 37.29 -16.08 -17.43
C THR A 35 36.45 -16.39 -18.66
N ALA A 36 35.21 -15.91 -18.70
CA ALA A 36 34.40 -15.91 -19.91
C ALA A 36 34.93 -14.84 -20.89
N PRO A 37 34.89 -15.12 -22.21
CA PRO A 37 35.19 -14.09 -23.19
C PRO A 37 34.27 -12.90 -23.01
N HIS A 38 34.83 -11.69 -23.12
CA HIS A 38 34.08 -10.43 -23.06
C HIS A 38 33.16 -10.37 -24.28
N GLU A 39 31.94 -10.85 -24.12
CA GLU A 39 30.87 -10.68 -25.10
C GLU A 39 30.49 -9.20 -25.08
N ALA A 40 30.53 -8.55 -26.24
CA ALA A 40 30.16 -7.15 -26.39
C ALA A 40 28.77 -6.93 -25.83
N ALA A 41 28.62 -5.91 -24.98
CA ALA A 41 27.35 -5.53 -24.36
C ALA A 41 26.26 -5.44 -25.45
N PRO A 42 25.11 -6.11 -25.28
CA PRO A 42 23.98 -5.95 -26.18
C PRO A 42 23.60 -4.48 -26.25
N ALA A 43 23.38 -3.97 -27.46
CA ALA A 43 22.84 -2.63 -27.68
C ALA A 43 21.62 -2.45 -26.78
N GLU A 44 21.59 -1.38 -26.04
CA GLU A 44 20.50 -0.97 -25.15
C GLU A 44 19.21 -0.90 -25.99
N HIS A 45 18.44 -1.97 -25.96
CA HIS A 45 17.13 -2.00 -26.58
C HIS A 45 16.27 -0.99 -25.82
N ALA A 46 15.92 0.12 -26.48
CA ALA A 46 14.91 1.04 -25.98
C ALA A 46 13.69 0.21 -25.57
N GLN A 47 13.38 0.18 -24.28
CA GLN A 47 12.19 -0.51 -23.79
C GLN A 47 10.99 0.15 -24.47
N PRO A 48 10.07 -0.62 -25.08
CA PRO A 48 8.87 -0.04 -25.66
C PRO A 48 8.15 0.78 -24.58
N GLU A 49 7.71 1.96 -24.93
CA GLU A 49 6.87 2.77 -24.03
C GLU A 49 5.70 1.91 -23.55
N PRO A 50 5.40 1.92 -22.24
CA PRO A 50 4.30 1.13 -21.71
C PRO A 50 3.00 1.51 -22.42
N ALA A 51 2.33 0.52 -22.99
CA ALA A 51 1.08 0.73 -23.69
C ALA A 51 0.02 1.28 -22.71
N ILE A 52 -0.73 2.30 -23.14
CA ILE A 52 -1.84 2.85 -22.36
C ILE A 52 -2.93 1.77 -22.19
N ASP A 53 -3.30 1.45 -20.96
CA ASP A 53 -4.41 0.55 -20.65
C ASP A 53 -5.76 1.31 -20.79
N GLN A 54 -6.28 1.35 -22.01
CA GLN A 54 -7.55 2.02 -22.31
C GLN A 54 -8.71 1.41 -21.52
N ALA A 55 -8.72 0.08 -21.31
CA ALA A 55 -9.77 -0.59 -20.54
C ALA A 55 -9.78 -0.13 -19.08
N CYS A 56 -8.61 0.15 -18.48
CA CYS A 56 -8.54 0.74 -17.15
C CYS A 56 -9.11 2.17 -17.13
N LEU A 57 -8.77 3.01 -18.12
CA LEU A 57 -9.29 4.37 -18.20
C LEU A 57 -10.82 4.38 -18.35
N ASP A 58 -11.37 3.47 -19.16
CA ASP A 58 -12.81 3.32 -19.33
C ASP A 58 -13.50 2.91 -18.02
N ARG A 59 -12.91 1.99 -17.25
CA ARG A 59 -13.43 1.61 -15.91
C ARG A 59 -13.39 2.78 -14.92
N LEU A 60 -12.33 3.59 -14.91
CA LEU A 60 -12.25 4.80 -14.09
C LEU A 60 -13.42 5.74 -14.39
N GLY A 61 -13.64 6.04 -15.65
CA GLY A 61 -14.75 6.90 -16.10
C GLY A 61 -16.12 6.32 -15.73
N ALA A 62 -16.34 5.02 -15.99
CA ALA A 62 -17.57 4.32 -15.64
C ALA A 62 -17.85 4.29 -14.13
N ALA A 63 -16.78 4.22 -13.31
CA ALA A 63 -16.86 4.29 -11.85
C ALA A 63 -17.15 5.71 -11.33
N GLY A 64 -17.22 6.72 -12.20
CA GLY A 64 -17.42 8.12 -11.80
C GLY A 64 -16.19 8.75 -11.14
N ILE A 65 -15.01 8.22 -11.42
CA ILE A 65 -13.73 8.80 -10.99
C ILE A 65 -13.33 9.83 -12.06
N GLU A 66 -13.19 11.08 -11.65
CA GLU A 66 -12.75 12.17 -12.51
C GLU A 66 -11.23 12.24 -12.53
N PHE A 67 -10.64 12.17 -13.69
CA PHE A 67 -9.20 12.13 -13.87
C PHE A 67 -8.75 12.83 -15.15
N GLU A 68 -7.46 13.06 -15.25
CA GLU A 68 -6.76 13.47 -16.46
C GLU A 68 -5.70 12.41 -16.78
N SER A 69 -5.73 11.88 -18.01
CA SER A 69 -4.64 11.04 -18.51
C SER A 69 -3.45 11.92 -18.82
N ILE A 70 -2.27 11.55 -18.32
CA ILE A 70 -1.07 12.36 -18.47
C ILE A 70 0.08 11.54 -19.05
N THR A 71 1.04 12.22 -19.66
CA THR A 71 2.31 11.65 -20.08
C THR A 71 3.40 12.17 -19.16
N LEU A 72 4.21 11.26 -18.62
CA LEU A 72 5.36 11.64 -17.80
C LEU A 72 6.65 11.60 -18.62
N PRO A 73 7.62 12.46 -18.32
CA PRO A 73 8.95 12.36 -18.91
C PRO A 73 9.58 11.01 -18.55
N PRO A 74 10.54 10.53 -19.35
CA PRO A 74 11.29 9.32 -19.04
C PRO A 74 11.85 9.36 -17.61
N ALA A 75 11.76 8.23 -16.92
CA ALA A 75 12.22 8.14 -15.54
C ALA A 75 13.72 8.40 -15.42
N SER A 76 14.11 9.23 -14.46
CA SER A 76 15.51 9.57 -14.19
C SER A 76 16.30 8.45 -13.50
N LYS A 77 15.61 7.41 -13.00
CA LYS A 77 16.19 6.31 -12.23
C LYS A 77 15.55 4.98 -12.62
N SER A 78 16.36 3.94 -12.74
CA SER A 78 15.89 2.56 -12.93
C SER A 78 14.92 2.16 -11.80
N GLY A 79 13.82 1.50 -12.16
CA GLY A 79 12.76 1.09 -11.24
C GLY A 79 11.69 2.15 -10.96
N CYS A 80 11.82 3.34 -11.52
CA CYS A 80 10.76 4.34 -11.53
C CYS A 80 10.00 4.26 -12.87
N ALA A 81 8.85 3.61 -12.85
CA ALA A 81 7.98 3.52 -14.01
C ALA A 81 6.52 3.49 -13.52
N ILE A 82 5.67 4.18 -14.22
CA ILE A 82 4.23 4.23 -13.92
C ILE A 82 3.44 3.81 -15.14
N ASP A 83 2.63 2.78 -14.98
CA ASP A 83 1.77 2.28 -16.04
C ASP A 83 0.50 3.11 -16.12
N THR A 84 0.17 3.62 -17.33
CA THR A 84 -1.05 4.39 -17.59
C THR A 84 -1.28 5.46 -16.52
N PRO A 85 -0.41 6.50 -16.46
CA PRO A 85 -0.48 7.51 -15.42
C PRO A 85 -1.72 8.39 -15.56
N VAL A 86 -2.40 8.61 -14.43
CA VAL A 86 -3.57 9.48 -14.33
C VAL A 86 -3.41 10.44 -13.16
N ARG A 87 -3.95 11.64 -13.32
CA ARG A 87 -4.09 12.63 -12.24
C ARG A 87 -5.52 12.60 -11.76
N LEU A 88 -5.76 12.15 -10.51
CA LEU A 88 -7.10 12.06 -9.95
C LEU A 88 -7.57 13.42 -9.46
N LYS A 89 -8.81 13.79 -9.83
CA LYS A 89 -9.42 15.10 -9.48
C LYS A 89 -10.56 14.97 -8.49
N ALA A 90 -11.46 14.00 -8.71
CA ALA A 90 -12.62 13.79 -7.84
C ALA A 90 -13.19 12.37 -7.98
N VAL A 91 -14.01 11.97 -7.02
CA VAL A 91 -14.76 10.71 -7.03
C VAL A 91 -16.23 11.01 -6.77
N LYS A 92 -17.12 10.67 -7.71
CA LYS A 92 -18.57 10.82 -7.57
C LYS A 92 -19.13 9.79 -6.59
N LEU A 93 -19.97 10.25 -5.64
CA LEU A 93 -20.62 9.41 -4.61
C LEU A 93 -21.86 8.76 -5.18
N ALA A 94 -22.11 8.26 -6.18
CA ALA A 94 -23.26 7.66 -6.89
C ALA A 94 -24.01 8.62 -7.82
N PRO A 95 -24.68 8.06 -8.87
CA PRO A 95 -25.29 8.89 -9.92
C PRO A 95 -26.43 9.80 -9.44
N ARG A 96 -27.01 9.50 -8.26
CA ARG A 96 -28.13 10.26 -7.67
C ARG A 96 -27.69 11.45 -6.81
N TRP A 97 -26.43 11.45 -6.38
CA TRP A 97 -25.89 12.48 -5.49
C TRP A 97 -24.99 13.39 -6.31
N ARG A 98 -25.34 14.65 -6.43
CA ARG A 98 -24.48 15.67 -7.05
C ARG A 98 -23.23 15.96 -6.20
N ILE A 99 -22.84 15.00 -5.39
CA ILE A 99 -21.77 15.13 -4.40
C ILE A 99 -20.58 14.34 -4.92
N SER A 100 -19.44 15.01 -4.95
CA SER A 100 -18.15 14.42 -5.28
C SER A 100 -17.17 14.67 -4.17
N ILE A 101 -16.36 13.67 -3.86
CA ILE A 101 -15.17 13.82 -3.02
C ILE A 101 -14.09 14.42 -3.89
N ARG A 102 -13.59 15.61 -3.56
CA ARG A 102 -12.52 16.26 -4.32
C ARG A 102 -11.15 15.81 -3.84
N LEU A 103 -10.19 15.82 -4.75
CA LEU A 103 -8.78 15.57 -4.50
C LEU A 103 -7.97 16.82 -4.90
N PRO A 104 -7.92 17.86 -4.06
CA PRO A 104 -7.34 19.15 -4.42
C PRO A 104 -5.85 19.09 -4.78
N ASP A 105 -5.14 18.07 -4.28
CA ASP A 105 -3.73 17.87 -4.54
C ASP A 105 -3.47 17.11 -5.85
N GLU A 106 -4.52 16.64 -6.50
CA GLU A 106 -4.52 15.95 -7.78
C GLU A 106 -3.40 14.89 -7.91
N PRO A 107 -3.36 13.86 -7.02
CA PRO A 107 -2.26 12.91 -7.00
C PRO A 107 -2.09 12.19 -8.34
N THR A 108 -0.84 12.08 -8.78
CA THR A 108 -0.49 11.29 -9.96
C THR A 108 -0.34 9.82 -9.56
N LEU A 109 -1.17 8.96 -10.14
CA LEU A 109 -1.28 7.54 -9.79
C LEU A 109 -1.27 6.68 -11.06
N SER A 110 -0.89 5.41 -10.94
CA SER A 110 -1.21 4.44 -12.00
C SER A 110 -2.72 4.25 -12.08
N CYS A 111 -3.25 4.04 -13.27
CA CYS A 111 -4.69 3.86 -13.47
C CYS A 111 -5.27 2.79 -12.52
N ARG A 112 -4.65 1.61 -12.42
CA ARG A 112 -5.12 0.50 -11.55
C ARG A 112 -5.14 0.86 -10.06
N PHE A 113 -4.19 1.67 -9.60
CA PHE A 113 -4.20 2.12 -8.21
C PHE A 113 -5.24 3.22 -8.02
N GLY A 114 -5.36 4.14 -8.97
CA GLY A 114 -6.39 5.18 -8.98
C GLY A 114 -7.82 4.61 -8.92
N GLU A 115 -8.07 3.52 -9.65
CA GLU A 115 -9.34 2.77 -9.59
C GLU A 115 -9.59 2.23 -8.17
N ARG A 116 -8.61 1.55 -7.58
CA ARG A 116 -8.71 1.01 -6.21
C ARG A 116 -8.89 2.11 -5.17
N PHE A 117 -8.13 3.18 -5.28
CA PHE A 117 -8.17 4.31 -4.35
C PHE A 117 -9.51 5.05 -4.42
N GLY A 118 -10.03 5.29 -5.63
CA GLY A 118 -11.33 5.93 -5.82
C GLY A 118 -12.49 5.08 -5.27
N HIS A 119 -12.47 3.77 -5.51
CA HIS A 119 -13.46 2.85 -4.92
C HIS A 119 -13.37 2.84 -3.39
N TRP A 120 -12.18 2.78 -2.82
CA TRP A 120 -11.99 2.84 -1.38
C TRP A 120 -12.57 4.12 -0.77
N LEU A 121 -12.33 5.28 -1.39
CA LEU A 121 -12.92 6.55 -0.94
C LEU A 121 -14.45 6.54 -0.98
N ARG A 122 -15.04 6.02 -2.07
CA ARG A 122 -16.49 6.00 -2.28
C ARG A 122 -17.20 4.94 -1.44
N ASP A 123 -16.66 3.72 -1.43
CA ASP A 123 -17.38 2.53 -0.95
C ASP A 123 -17.05 2.24 0.54
N LEU A 124 -15.98 2.81 1.09
CA LEU A 124 -15.61 2.65 2.49
C LEU A 124 -15.55 3.99 3.24
N VAL A 125 -14.67 4.92 2.81
CA VAL A 125 -14.34 6.10 3.62
C VAL A 125 -15.56 7.02 3.76
N ALA A 126 -16.22 7.36 2.66
CA ALA A 126 -17.35 8.27 2.69
C ALA A 126 -18.53 7.72 3.53
N PRO A 127 -18.98 6.47 3.35
CA PRO A 127 -20.06 5.93 4.18
C PRO A 127 -19.66 5.76 5.65
N LEU A 128 -18.40 5.41 5.95
CA LEU A 128 -17.93 5.30 7.34
C LEU A 128 -17.96 6.67 8.03
N ILE A 129 -17.42 7.71 7.39
CA ILE A 129 -17.47 9.08 7.93
C ILE A 129 -18.92 9.55 8.11
N ALA A 130 -19.79 9.31 7.14
CA ALA A 130 -21.18 9.70 7.24
C ALA A 130 -21.92 8.98 8.38
N GLY A 131 -21.63 7.70 8.59
CA GLY A 131 -22.21 6.89 9.67
C GLY A 131 -21.72 7.30 11.05
N GLU A 132 -20.41 7.51 11.22
CA GLU A 132 -19.82 7.85 12.51
C GLU A 132 -20.05 9.30 12.93
N LEU A 133 -20.00 10.24 11.99
CA LEU A 133 -19.97 11.66 12.29
C LEU A 133 -21.24 12.41 11.84
N ALA A 134 -22.19 11.74 11.21
CA ALA A 134 -23.41 12.34 10.63
C ALA A 134 -23.12 13.54 9.71
N VAL A 135 -22.00 13.49 8.97
CA VAL A 135 -21.55 14.55 8.06
C VAL A 135 -20.85 13.94 6.83
N GLU A 136 -20.99 14.57 5.69
CA GLU A 136 -20.44 14.07 4.44
C GLU A 136 -18.96 14.41 4.29
N LEU A 137 -18.21 13.51 3.64
CA LEU A 137 -16.84 13.75 3.18
C LEU A 137 -16.88 14.68 1.96
N LYS A 138 -16.14 15.78 2.02
CA LYS A 138 -16.06 16.81 0.98
C LYS A 138 -14.82 16.69 0.11
N SER A 139 -13.67 16.48 0.74
CA SER A 139 -12.38 16.36 0.03
C SER A 139 -11.37 15.57 0.85
N VAL A 140 -10.36 15.03 0.18
CA VAL A 140 -9.26 14.32 0.79
C VAL A 140 -7.95 14.99 0.39
N ARG A 141 -7.14 15.32 1.40
CA ARG A 141 -5.80 15.88 1.19
C ARG A 141 -4.79 14.75 1.12
N THR A 142 -4.00 14.76 0.06
CA THR A 142 -3.01 13.71 -0.22
C THR A 142 -1.63 14.31 -0.49
N GLY A 143 -0.61 13.46 -0.53
CA GLY A 143 0.64 13.79 -1.18
C GLY A 143 0.52 13.74 -2.71
N PRO A 144 1.63 14.01 -3.44
CA PRO A 144 1.63 14.13 -4.92
C PRO A 144 1.39 12.78 -5.65
N GLY A 145 1.38 11.66 -4.93
CA GLY A 145 1.28 10.31 -5.49
C GLY A 145 2.61 9.82 -6.05
N TYR A 146 2.82 9.88 -7.37
CA TYR A 146 4.07 9.45 -8.01
C TYR A 146 5.25 10.30 -7.57
N GLU A 147 6.30 9.61 -7.14
CA GLU A 147 7.56 10.20 -6.70
C GLU A 147 8.69 9.18 -6.89
N CYS A 148 9.61 9.47 -7.83
CA CYS A 148 10.74 8.57 -8.10
C CYS A 148 11.77 8.64 -6.97
N ARG A 149 11.60 7.79 -5.95
CA ARG A 149 12.43 7.75 -4.74
C ARG A 149 12.51 6.36 -4.12
N ASN A 150 13.47 6.16 -3.25
CA ASN A 150 13.52 4.99 -2.37
C ASN A 150 12.49 5.13 -1.23
N ARG A 151 12.21 4.03 -0.54
CA ARG A 151 11.37 3.99 0.66
C ARG A 151 11.94 4.94 1.72
N ASN A 152 11.05 5.64 2.43
CA ASN A 152 11.38 6.61 3.48
C ASN A 152 12.39 7.69 3.05
N ARG A 153 12.46 8.01 1.73
CA ARG A 153 13.40 8.96 1.12
C ARG A 153 14.88 8.65 1.40
N ALA A 154 15.19 7.37 1.66
CA ALA A 154 16.59 6.93 1.89
C ALA A 154 17.44 7.08 0.63
N GLU A 155 18.72 7.39 0.79
CA GLU A 155 19.66 7.54 -0.33
C GLU A 155 19.83 6.23 -1.12
N ALA A 156 19.78 5.09 -0.42
CA ALA A 156 19.90 3.76 -1.01
C ALA A 156 18.80 2.81 -0.46
N GLY A 157 18.58 1.68 -1.15
CA GLY A 157 17.63 0.67 -0.70
C GLY A 157 16.53 0.39 -1.72
N LYS A 158 15.41 -0.16 -1.23
CA LYS A 158 14.29 -0.56 -2.08
C LYS A 158 13.54 0.66 -2.63
N ILE A 159 13.17 0.60 -3.90
CA ILE A 159 12.30 1.58 -4.54
C ILE A 159 10.94 1.62 -3.82
N SER A 160 10.39 2.82 -3.68
CA SER A 160 9.07 3.05 -3.07
C SER A 160 7.93 2.67 -4.03
N ALA A 161 6.77 2.29 -3.50
CA ALA A 161 5.54 2.10 -4.27
C ALA A 161 5.09 3.39 -5.00
N HIS A 162 5.43 4.56 -4.45
CA HIS A 162 5.22 5.85 -5.12
C HIS A 162 5.94 5.94 -6.46
N ALA A 163 7.12 5.34 -6.58
CA ALA A 163 7.90 5.36 -7.82
C ALA A 163 7.26 4.57 -8.99
N SER A 164 6.19 3.85 -8.71
CA SER A 164 5.36 3.17 -9.72
C SER A 164 3.92 3.67 -9.72
N GLY A 165 3.62 4.77 -9.03
CA GLY A 165 2.26 5.30 -8.91
C GLY A 165 1.28 4.34 -8.21
N LEU A 166 1.78 3.42 -7.39
CA LEU A 166 1.00 2.38 -6.71
C LEU A 166 0.65 2.74 -5.27
N ALA A 167 0.93 3.97 -4.85
CA ALA A 167 0.73 4.43 -3.48
C ALA A 167 0.16 5.84 -3.41
N ALA A 168 -0.54 6.13 -2.31
CA ALA A 168 -0.96 7.46 -1.90
C ALA A 168 -0.70 7.67 -0.41
N ASP A 169 -0.32 8.90 -0.06
CA ASP A 169 -0.18 9.36 1.31
C ASP A 169 -1.38 10.26 1.63
N VAL A 170 -2.24 9.85 2.56
CA VAL A 170 -3.43 10.60 2.96
C VAL A 170 -3.14 11.37 4.24
N ALA A 171 -3.25 12.69 4.18
CA ALA A 171 -2.98 13.58 5.31
C ALA A 171 -4.24 13.90 6.11
N SER A 172 -5.38 14.11 5.44
CA SER A 172 -6.64 14.48 6.11
C SER A 172 -7.87 14.29 5.23
N PHE A 173 -9.04 14.29 5.88
CA PHE A 173 -10.37 14.23 5.29
C PHE A 173 -11.12 15.50 5.69
N GLU A 174 -11.49 16.33 4.72
CA GLU A 174 -12.25 17.56 4.93
C GLU A 174 -13.75 17.26 4.86
N LEU A 175 -14.52 17.71 5.83
CA LEU A 175 -15.94 17.45 5.98
C LEU A 175 -16.80 18.59 5.41
N ALA A 176 -18.05 18.31 5.05
CA ALA A 176 -18.97 19.30 4.51
C ALA A 176 -19.31 20.44 5.50
N ASN A 177 -19.19 20.18 6.81
CA ASN A 177 -19.38 21.19 7.87
C ASN A 177 -18.13 22.03 8.17
N GLY A 178 -17.05 21.90 7.40
CA GLY A 178 -15.79 22.64 7.55
C GLY A 178 -14.81 22.03 8.55
N ARG A 179 -15.18 20.97 9.28
CA ARG A 179 -14.24 20.24 10.16
C ARG A 179 -13.28 19.40 9.32
N THR A 180 -12.13 19.08 9.90
CA THR A 180 -11.10 18.25 9.25
C THR A 180 -10.70 17.10 10.18
N LEU A 181 -10.77 15.85 9.68
CA LEU A 181 -10.16 14.71 10.33
C LEU A 181 -8.72 14.61 9.85
N THR A 182 -7.77 14.84 10.73
CA THR A 182 -6.35 14.67 10.41
C THR A 182 -5.89 13.26 10.74
N VAL A 183 -5.05 12.69 9.89
CA VAL A 183 -4.41 11.40 10.19
C VAL A 183 -3.40 11.55 11.31
N LYS A 184 -2.68 12.67 11.36
CA LYS A 184 -1.88 13.02 12.53
C LYS A 184 -2.74 13.02 13.79
N PRO A 185 -2.37 12.28 14.87
CA PRO A 185 -3.16 12.21 16.09
C PRO A 185 -3.34 13.58 16.75
N GLN A 186 -4.51 14.18 16.55
CA GLN A 186 -4.94 15.44 17.15
C GLN A 186 -6.45 15.61 17.02
N GLY A 187 -7.07 16.46 17.87
CA GLY A 187 -8.52 16.68 17.85
C GLY A 187 -9.26 15.85 18.92
N ASP A 188 -10.57 15.75 18.77
CA ASP A 188 -11.40 14.98 19.71
C ASP A 188 -11.30 13.47 19.50
N GLU A 189 -11.59 12.71 20.55
CA GLU A 189 -11.50 11.24 20.57
C GLU A 189 -12.37 10.58 19.50
N HIS A 190 -13.57 11.11 19.23
CA HIS A 190 -14.47 10.52 18.25
C HIS A 190 -13.91 10.66 16.83
N MET A 191 -13.32 11.81 16.51
CA MET A 191 -12.64 12.00 15.22
C MET A 191 -11.42 11.08 15.08
N GLN A 192 -10.63 10.93 16.16
CA GLN A 192 -9.49 10.01 16.17
C GLN A 192 -9.92 8.53 16.02
N ALA A 193 -11.00 8.14 16.70
CA ALA A 193 -11.58 6.79 16.55
C ALA A 193 -12.05 6.53 15.11
N THR A 194 -12.67 7.53 14.46
CA THR A 194 -13.09 7.44 13.06
C THR A 194 -11.90 7.24 12.12
N VAL A 195 -10.81 8.01 12.30
CA VAL A 195 -9.58 7.83 11.51
C VAL A 195 -8.96 6.44 11.74
N ALA A 196 -8.93 5.98 12.99
CA ALA A 196 -8.44 4.64 13.32
C ALA A 196 -9.29 3.54 12.66
N ALA A 197 -10.61 3.68 12.64
CA ALA A 197 -11.52 2.74 11.95
C ALA A 197 -11.27 2.71 10.43
N ILE A 198 -11.09 3.88 9.80
CA ILE A 198 -10.72 3.98 8.38
C ILE A 198 -9.41 3.23 8.11
N ARG A 199 -8.38 3.43 8.95
CA ARG A 199 -7.07 2.80 8.81
C ARG A 199 -7.15 1.28 8.94
N VAL A 200 -7.85 0.76 9.95
CA VAL A 200 -8.05 -0.69 10.14
C VAL A 200 -8.76 -1.30 8.93
N ALA A 201 -9.85 -0.66 8.48
CA ALA A 201 -10.63 -1.14 7.35
C ALA A 201 -9.86 -1.05 6.01
N ALA A 202 -8.95 -0.09 5.85
CA ALA A 202 -8.09 0.05 4.67
C ALA A 202 -7.23 -1.20 4.41
N CYS A 203 -6.91 -1.98 5.45
CA CYS A 203 -6.18 -3.26 5.32
C CYS A 203 -6.91 -4.29 4.43
N GLY A 204 -8.23 -4.19 4.31
CA GLY A 204 -9.03 -4.99 3.36
C GLY A 204 -8.86 -4.58 1.89
N TRP A 205 -8.42 -3.34 1.65
CA TRP A 205 -8.32 -2.73 0.32
C TRP A 205 -6.90 -2.72 -0.25
N PHE A 206 -5.89 -2.58 0.61
CA PHE A 206 -4.51 -2.35 0.24
C PHE A 206 -3.59 -3.46 0.75
N THR A 207 -2.44 -3.63 0.14
CA THR A 207 -1.42 -4.59 0.57
C THR A 207 -0.52 -4.00 1.65
N THR A 208 -0.36 -2.66 1.66
CA THR A 208 0.31 -1.93 2.73
C THR A 208 -0.58 -0.82 3.25
N VAL A 209 -0.68 -0.70 4.56
CA VAL A 209 -1.30 0.42 5.28
C VAL A 209 -0.38 0.78 6.44
N LEU A 210 0.24 1.96 6.38
CA LEU A 210 1.10 2.50 7.44
C LEU A 210 0.54 3.83 7.92
N GLY A 211 0.74 4.15 9.17
CA GLY A 211 0.26 5.42 9.70
C GLY A 211 0.91 5.74 11.04
N PRO A 212 0.40 6.72 11.78
CA PRO A 212 0.95 7.11 13.09
C PRO A 212 1.15 5.90 14.00
N GLY A 213 2.39 5.71 14.48
CA GLY A 213 2.79 4.59 15.30
C GLY A 213 3.48 3.43 14.55
N SER A 214 3.45 3.39 13.21
CA SER A 214 4.21 2.39 12.43
C SER A 214 5.71 2.71 12.43
N ASP A 215 6.07 3.91 12.01
CA ASP A 215 7.43 4.46 12.04
C ASP A 215 7.41 6.00 12.00
N ALA A 216 8.59 6.62 12.11
CA ALA A 216 8.72 8.08 12.13
C ALA A 216 8.34 8.75 10.81
N ALA A 217 8.48 8.06 9.68
CA ALA A 217 8.16 8.60 8.36
C ALA A 217 6.65 8.74 8.14
N HIS A 218 5.83 7.97 8.87
CA HIS A 218 4.37 7.92 8.76
C HIS A 218 3.67 8.53 9.98
N ALA A 219 4.34 9.43 10.73
CA ALA A 219 3.79 10.01 11.96
C ALA A 219 2.61 10.95 11.75
N ASP A 220 2.39 11.46 10.55
CA ASP A 220 1.39 12.51 10.25
C ASP A 220 0.49 12.23 9.04
N HIS A 221 0.67 11.09 8.39
CA HIS A 221 -0.14 10.66 7.25
C HIS A 221 -0.37 9.15 7.25
N MET A 222 -1.34 8.70 6.48
CA MET A 222 -1.59 7.28 6.21
C MET A 222 -1.13 6.94 4.80
N HIS A 223 -0.08 6.13 4.71
CA HIS A 223 0.36 5.54 3.45
C HIS A 223 -0.48 4.31 3.11
N VAL A 224 -0.96 4.23 1.89
CA VAL A 224 -1.67 3.07 1.36
C VAL A 224 -1.08 2.67 0.00
N ASP A 225 -0.83 1.39 -0.23
CA ASP A 225 -0.33 0.89 -1.51
C ASP A 225 -0.90 -0.49 -1.90
N ILE A 226 -0.71 -0.84 -3.17
CA ILE A 226 -1.04 -2.16 -3.72
C ILE A 226 0.20 -2.91 -4.22
N MET A 227 1.38 -2.58 -3.70
CA MET A 227 2.61 -3.28 -4.06
C MET A 227 2.56 -4.72 -3.54
N GLN A 228 2.90 -5.67 -4.39
CA GLN A 228 2.94 -7.08 -4.01
C GLN A 228 4.11 -7.35 -3.06
N HIS A 229 3.84 -8.09 -1.98
CA HIS A 229 4.83 -8.55 -1.02
C HIS A 229 5.07 -10.07 -1.20
N GLY A 230 6.28 -10.45 -1.61
CA GLY A 230 6.62 -11.85 -1.89
C GLY A 230 5.95 -12.38 -3.16
N SER A 231 5.56 -13.66 -3.16
CA SER A 231 5.03 -14.35 -4.33
C SER A 231 3.51 -14.22 -4.54
N SER A 232 2.81 -13.55 -3.62
CA SER A 232 1.35 -13.35 -3.71
C SER A 232 0.93 -12.01 -3.10
N ASP A 233 -0.27 -11.54 -3.46
CA ASP A 233 -0.93 -10.35 -2.91
C ASP A 233 -1.69 -10.62 -1.60
N ARG A 234 -1.59 -11.84 -1.05
CA ARG A 234 -2.23 -12.22 0.21
C ARG A 234 -1.53 -11.65 1.44
N TYR A 235 -0.22 -11.43 1.34
CA TYR A 235 0.54 -10.86 2.45
C TYR A 235 0.30 -9.35 2.53
N ARG A 236 -0.15 -8.89 3.70
CA ARG A 236 -0.47 -7.48 3.96
C ARG A 236 0.36 -6.97 5.13
N ILE A 237 0.75 -5.71 5.03
CA ILE A 237 1.45 -4.97 6.09
C ILE A 237 0.50 -3.87 6.56
N CYS A 238 -0.08 -4.02 7.74
CA CYS A 238 -1.04 -3.07 8.30
C CYS A 238 -0.57 -2.67 9.72
N GLN A 239 -0.07 -1.45 9.86
CA GLN A 239 0.52 -0.92 11.09
C GLN A 239 0.05 0.50 11.37
#